data_56a5cf97fb8bd4d340b1bde2e58672a9
#
_entry.id   56a5cf97fb8bd4d340b1bde2e58672a9
#
_cell.length_a   1.000
_cell.length_b   1.000
_cell.length_c   1.000
_cell.angle_alpha   90.00
_cell.angle_beta   90.00
_cell.angle_gamma   90.00
#
_symmetry.space_group_name_H-M   'P 1'
#
loop_
_entity.id
_entity.type
_entity.pdbx_description
1 polymer ?
#
loop_
_entity_poly.entity_id
_entity_poly.type
_entity_poly.pdbx_seq_one_letter_code
_entity_poly.pdbx_strand_id
1 'polypeptide(L)'
;MSFKKPYLPLALIGLVLAAGAAWWFQNKPAAPKAELAAAGSAPNSAAQPAPASAGAPGAGGTAGSAPGSGAPQRPPAVEVAKVEKAMLVDETQSVGSLRSFQGVILRPEVGGRVSQVLFKDGQKVKKGQILVQFDDQLPAAQLAQSKAELSIAQANHTRNQELVAQNFISKRSLDESDAALQVAQAKLALAQATLQRLKVLAPFDGTAGFRQINVGDYLKDGADMV
;
A
#
# COMPACT_ATOMS: atom_id res chain seq x y z
N MET A 1 43.19 -49.07 26.67
CA MET A 1 41.85 -49.10 26.02
C MET A 1 40.95 -48.09 26.75
N SER A 2 40.80 -46.88 26.22
CA SER A 2 39.99 -45.81 26.83
C SER A 2 38.77 -45.56 25.92
N PHE A 3 37.60 -46.03 26.36
CA PHE A 3 36.32 -45.81 25.68
C PHE A 3 35.88 -44.36 25.91
N LYS A 4 36.13 -43.48 24.93
CA LYS A 4 35.52 -42.16 24.89
C LYS A 4 34.03 -42.30 24.49
N LYS A 5 33.14 -42.07 25.47
CA LYS A 5 31.69 -42.10 25.28
C LYS A 5 31.26 -40.87 24.43
N PRO A 6 30.68 -41.03 23.23
CA PRO A 6 30.34 -39.92 22.32
C PRO A 6 29.04 -39.16 22.70
N TYR A 7 28.44 -39.46 23.87
CA TYR A 7 27.11 -38.93 24.23
C TYR A 7 27.15 -37.59 24.99
N LEU A 8 28.34 -37.16 25.43
CA LEU A 8 28.47 -35.91 26.18
C LEU A 8 28.08 -34.65 25.35
N PRO A 9 28.47 -34.52 24.08
CA PRO A 9 28.08 -33.34 23.30
C PRO A 9 26.58 -33.32 22.93
N LEU A 10 25.93 -34.48 22.80
CA LEU A 10 24.48 -34.55 22.51
C LEU A 10 23.64 -34.11 23.72
N ALA A 11 24.07 -34.45 24.95
CA ALA A 11 23.37 -34.02 26.17
C ALA A 11 23.48 -32.51 26.41
N LEU A 12 24.61 -31.89 26.06
CA LEU A 12 24.80 -30.42 26.16
C LEU A 12 23.92 -29.67 25.15
N ILE A 13 23.78 -30.17 23.94
CA ILE A 13 22.88 -29.55 22.90
C ILE A 13 21.42 -29.63 23.35
N GLY A 14 21.00 -30.73 23.94
CA GLY A 14 19.63 -30.90 24.45
C GLY A 14 19.32 -29.91 25.60
N LEU A 15 20.30 -29.67 26.51
CA LEU A 15 20.13 -28.77 27.64
C LEU A 15 20.05 -27.29 27.19
N VAL A 16 20.82 -26.89 26.17
CA VAL A 16 20.78 -25.55 25.61
C VAL A 16 19.45 -25.29 24.88
N LEU A 17 18.92 -26.28 24.16
CA LEU A 17 17.61 -26.15 23.51
C LEU A 17 16.46 -26.08 24.53
N ALA A 18 16.50 -26.85 25.60
CA ALA A 18 15.49 -26.79 26.64
C ALA A 18 15.52 -25.43 27.39
N ALA A 19 16.70 -24.91 27.70
CA ALA A 19 16.85 -23.58 28.32
C ALA A 19 16.37 -22.45 27.40
N GLY A 20 16.65 -22.53 26.09
CA GLY A 20 16.16 -21.58 25.09
C GLY A 20 14.63 -21.60 24.94
N ALA A 21 14.01 -22.77 24.95
CA ALA A 21 12.56 -22.92 24.91
C ALA A 21 11.87 -22.37 26.16
N ALA A 22 12.43 -22.62 27.33
CA ALA A 22 11.93 -22.10 28.62
C ALA A 22 12.02 -20.57 28.68
N TRP A 23 13.14 -20.00 28.25
CA TRP A 23 13.32 -18.54 28.16
C TRP A 23 12.34 -17.89 27.18
N TRP A 24 12.10 -18.50 26.00
CA TRP A 24 11.16 -18.01 25.01
C TRP A 24 9.71 -18.05 25.52
N PHE A 25 9.32 -19.08 26.27
CA PHE A 25 7.98 -19.20 26.84
C PHE A 25 7.73 -18.19 27.98
N GLN A 26 8.75 -17.86 28.78
CA GLN A 26 8.66 -16.86 29.84
C GLN A 26 8.64 -15.41 29.31
N ASN A 27 9.21 -15.17 28.13
CA ASN A 27 9.36 -13.83 27.59
C ASN A 27 8.32 -13.48 26.50
N LYS A 28 7.21 -14.22 26.40
CA LYS A 28 6.10 -13.83 25.53
C LYS A 28 5.44 -12.57 26.07
N PRO A 29 5.37 -11.47 25.30
CA PRO A 29 4.56 -10.33 25.69
C PRO A 29 3.10 -10.75 25.79
N ALA A 30 2.48 -10.47 26.93
CA ALA A 30 1.07 -10.71 27.18
C ALA A 30 0.24 -9.97 26.14
N ALA A 31 -0.65 -10.69 25.44
CA ALA A 31 -1.62 -10.09 24.54
C ALA A 31 -2.48 -9.07 25.32
N PRO A 32 -2.75 -7.88 24.79
CA PRO A 32 -3.65 -6.94 25.43
C PRO A 32 -5.03 -7.56 25.53
N LYS A 33 -5.54 -7.71 26.77
CA LYS A 33 -6.93 -8.03 27.04
C LYS A 33 -7.78 -6.91 26.47
N ALA A 34 -8.62 -7.23 25.51
CA ALA A 34 -9.69 -6.36 25.06
C ALA A 34 -10.67 -6.21 26.24
N GLU A 35 -10.58 -5.09 26.91
CA GLU A 35 -11.55 -4.64 27.91
C GLU A 35 -12.77 -4.10 27.16
N LEU A 36 -13.85 -4.89 27.17
CA LEU A 36 -15.19 -4.42 26.81
C LEU A 36 -15.63 -3.42 27.87
N ALA A 37 -15.40 -2.14 27.65
CA ALA A 37 -16.11 -1.11 28.38
C ALA A 37 -17.45 -0.87 27.70
N ALA A 38 -18.47 -1.50 28.24
CA ALA A 38 -19.85 -1.09 28.09
C ALA A 38 -20.10 0.11 29.03
N ALA A 39 -20.42 1.23 28.46
CA ALA A 39 -21.12 2.35 29.10
C ALA A 39 -21.59 3.20 27.94
N GLY A 40 -22.85 3.31 27.69
CA GLY A 40 -23.88 3.96 28.48
C GLY A 40 -24.29 5.17 27.69
N SER A 41 -25.28 4.98 26.84
CA SER A 41 -26.46 5.80 26.57
C SER A 41 -26.47 7.20 27.22
N ALA A 42 -26.58 8.22 26.37
CA ALA A 42 -27.49 9.33 26.65
C ALA A 42 -27.92 9.96 25.32
N PRO A 43 -29.22 9.98 25.01
CA PRO A 43 -29.73 10.79 23.93
C PRO A 43 -29.99 12.19 24.46
N ASN A 44 -29.30 13.18 23.98
CA ASN A 44 -29.69 14.54 24.21
C ASN A 44 -30.71 14.96 23.16
N SER A 45 -31.97 14.85 23.56
CA SER A 45 -33.15 15.39 22.90
C SER A 45 -33.18 16.89 23.16
N ALA A 46 -32.81 17.70 22.18
CA ALA A 46 -33.09 19.13 22.20
C ALA A 46 -34.45 19.35 21.53
N ALA A 47 -35.38 19.72 22.36
CA ALA A 47 -36.73 20.06 22.04
C ALA A 47 -36.83 21.31 21.12
N GLN A 48 -37.66 21.15 20.12
CA GLN A 48 -38.16 22.19 19.25
C GLN A 48 -39.45 22.76 19.90
N PRO A 49 -39.60 24.03 20.16
CA PRO A 49 -40.88 24.55 20.61
C PRO A 49 -41.77 24.84 19.41
N ALA A 50 -42.94 24.21 19.40
CA ALA A 50 -44.04 24.57 18.55
C ALA A 50 -44.75 25.82 19.07
N PRO A 51 -45.26 26.72 18.21
CA PRO A 51 -46.13 27.80 18.68
C PRO A 51 -47.55 27.26 18.88
N ALA A 52 -48.04 27.52 20.07
CA ALA A 52 -49.39 27.26 20.50
C ALA A 52 -50.39 28.18 19.82
N SER A 53 -51.43 27.61 19.29
CA SER A 53 -52.67 28.29 18.96
C SER A 53 -53.60 28.24 20.16
N ALA A 54 -54.07 29.39 20.55
CA ALA A 54 -55.21 29.54 21.44
C ALA A 54 -55.92 30.80 20.97
N GLY A 55 -57.15 30.87 20.82
CA GLY A 55 -58.33 30.27 21.30
C GLY A 55 -59.44 31.23 21.00
N ALA A 56 -60.53 30.78 20.53
CA ALA A 56 -61.82 31.51 20.57
C ALA A 56 -62.27 31.60 22.03
N PRO A 57 -63.30 32.31 22.43
CA PRO A 57 -64.61 32.43 21.83
C PRO A 57 -65.37 33.77 22.16
N GLY A 58 -66.57 33.84 21.67
CA GLY A 58 -67.61 34.68 22.22
C GLY A 58 -68.42 35.42 21.14
N ALA A 59 -69.45 34.97 20.78
CA ALA A 59 -70.85 35.01 21.22
C ALA A 59 -71.51 36.40 21.01
N GLY A 60 -72.52 36.34 20.19
CA GLY A 60 -73.75 37.01 20.53
C GLY A 60 -74.18 38.27 19.73
N GLY A 61 -75.33 38.21 19.10
CA GLY A 61 -76.07 39.35 18.82
C GLY A 61 -76.76 39.38 17.46
N THR A 62 -77.83 38.77 17.39
CA THR A 62 -79.18 38.98 16.82
C THR A 62 -79.49 40.22 15.93
N ALA A 63 -80.12 39.89 14.86
CA ALA A 63 -81.32 40.48 14.24
C ALA A 63 -81.28 41.90 13.64
N GLY A 64 -81.72 41.94 12.42
CA GLY A 64 -82.19 43.14 11.77
C GLY A 64 -82.40 42.95 10.28
N SER A 65 -83.54 42.47 9.91
CA SER A 65 -84.03 42.50 8.55
C SER A 65 -84.40 43.86 8.08
N ALA A 66 -83.92 44.32 6.93
CA ALA A 66 -84.70 45.29 6.10
C ALA A 66 -84.29 45.08 4.64
N PRO A 67 -85.26 45.01 3.71
CA PRO A 67 -85.03 44.86 2.29
C PRO A 67 -84.82 46.21 1.65
N GLY A 68 -83.80 46.37 0.85
CA GLY A 68 -83.58 47.60 0.16
C GLY A 68 -82.68 47.49 -1.05
N SER A 69 -83.30 47.65 -2.18
CA SER A 69 -82.74 48.12 -3.47
C SER A 69 -81.63 47.38 -4.17
N GLY A 70 -82.07 46.87 -5.30
CA GLY A 70 -81.14 46.35 -6.36
C GLY A 70 -80.09 47.38 -6.75
N ALA A 71 -78.93 47.12 -6.34
CA ALA A 71 -77.74 47.71 -6.96
C ALA A 71 -77.32 46.87 -8.18
N PRO A 72 -76.94 47.48 -9.30
CA PRO A 72 -76.49 46.73 -10.46
C PRO A 72 -75.26 45.92 -10.07
N GLN A 73 -75.37 44.61 -10.25
CA GLN A 73 -74.23 43.72 -10.06
C GLN A 73 -73.13 44.10 -11.03
N ARG A 74 -72.13 44.75 -10.51
CA ARG A 74 -70.89 44.93 -11.28
C ARG A 74 -70.34 43.53 -11.57
N PRO A 75 -69.99 43.25 -12.83
CA PRO A 75 -69.33 41.97 -13.14
C PRO A 75 -68.13 41.78 -12.28
N PRO A 76 -67.87 40.58 -11.77
CA PRO A 76 -66.66 40.32 -10.98
C PRO A 76 -65.42 40.72 -11.76
N ALA A 77 -64.58 41.52 -11.13
CA ALA A 77 -63.28 41.84 -11.72
C ALA A 77 -62.42 40.56 -11.74
N VAL A 78 -62.10 40.10 -12.92
CA VAL A 78 -61.16 38.99 -13.13
C VAL A 78 -59.79 39.59 -13.44
N GLU A 79 -58.83 39.20 -12.63
CA GLU A 79 -57.45 39.56 -12.87
C GLU A 79 -56.88 38.66 -13.97
N VAL A 80 -56.46 39.21 -15.06
CA VAL A 80 -55.88 38.48 -16.19
C VAL A 80 -54.40 38.77 -16.23
N ALA A 81 -53.59 37.72 -16.15
CA ALA A 81 -52.16 37.78 -16.36
C ALA A 81 -51.78 37.26 -17.75
N LYS A 82 -50.86 37.92 -18.37
CA LYS A 82 -50.32 37.51 -19.65
C LYS A 82 -49.42 36.27 -19.44
N VAL A 83 -49.66 35.20 -20.15
CA VAL A 83 -48.84 33.99 -20.10
C VAL A 83 -47.51 34.26 -20.80
N GLU A 84 -46.44 34.15 -20.02
CA GLU A 84 -45.07 34.24 -20.53
C GLU A 84 -44.40 32.84 -20.45
N LYS A 85 -43.63 32.50 -21.52
CA LYS A 85 -42.80 31.30 -21.49
C LYS A 85 -41.59 31.56 -20.65
N ALA A 86 -41.49 30.90 -19.50
CA ALA A 86 -40.28 30.87 -18.67
C ALA A 86 -39.56 29.56 -18.88
N MET A 87 -38.24 29.62 -19.05
CA MET A 87 -37.38 28.43 -18.96
C MET A 87 -37.14 28.12 -17.49
N LEU A 88 -37.65 27.00 -17.04
CA LEU A 88 -37.35 26.45 -15.72
C LEU A 88 -36.05 25.62 -15.84
N VAL A 89 -35.03 26.05 -15.14
CA VAL A 89 -33.79 25.28 -15.01
C VAL A 89 -33.94 24.40 -13.76
N ASP A 90 -34.00 23.09 -13.98
CA ASP A 90 -33.98 22.12 -12.90
C ASP A 90 -32.51 21.77 -12.61
N GLU A 91 -31.99 22.30 -11.52
CA GLU A 91 -30.62 22.03 -11.09
C GLU A 91 -30.62 20.94 -10.02
N THR A 92 -30.04 19.82 -10.38
CA THR A 92 -29.81 18.71 -9.44
C THR A 92 -28.38 18.76 -8.94
N GLN A 93 -28.18 18.96 -7.62
CA GLN A 93 -26.88 18.87 -6.97
C GLN A 93 -26.69 17.47 -6.41
N SER A 94 -25.55 16.87 -6.74
CA SER A 94 -25.13 15.58 -6.19
C SER A 94 -23.76 15.72 -5.57
N VAL A 95 -23.57 15.15 -4.40
CA VAL A 95 -22.30 15.14 -3.68
C VAL A 95 -21.66 13.79 -3.82
N GLY A 96 -20.41 13.74 -4.23
CA GLY A 96 -19.63 12.54 -4.39
C GLY A 96 -18.17 12.73 -3.99
N SER A 97 -17.49 11.65 -3.66
CA SER A 97 -16.04 11.66 -3.42
C SER A 97 -15.31 10.97 -4.55
N LEU A 98 -14.25 11.61 -5.04
CA LEU A 98 -13.35 11.03 -6.02
C LEU A 98 -12.25 10.24 -5.31
N ARG A 99 -11.98 9.03 -5.78
CA ARG A 99 -10.85 8.22 -5.34
C ARG A 99 -9.97 7.89 -6.52
N SER A 100 -8.67 7.77 -6.29
CA SER A 100 -7.75 7.28 -7.30
C SER A 100 -8.17 5.87 -7.76
N PHE A 101 -8.15 5.63 -9.07
CA PHE A 101 -8.43 4.31 -9.64
C PHE A 101 -7.39 3.26 -9.21
N GLN A 102 -6.13 3.67 -9.11
CA GLN A 102 -5.03 2.86 -8.62
C GLN A 102 -4.23 3.65 -7.60
N GLY A 103 -3.91 3.02 -6.50
CA GLY A 103 -3.03 3.56 -5.48
C GLY A 103 -2.25 2.41 -4.84
N VAL A 104 -0.95 2.61 -4.64
CA VAL A 104 -0.07 1.64 -3.99
C VAL A 104 0.85 2.36 -3.04
N ILE A 105 1.10 1.76 -1.90
CA ILE A 105 2.17 2.19 -0.99
C ILE A 105 3.41 1.40 -1.38
N LEU A 106 4.46 2.12 -1.80
CA LEU A 106 5.72 1.50 -2.17
C LEU A 106 6.50 1.14 -0.92
N ARG A 107 6.98 -0.11 -0.91
CA ARG A 107 7.79 -0.68 0.18
C ARG A 107 9.03 -1.32 -0.41
N PRO A 108 10.20 -1.22 0.25
CA PRO A 108 11.39 -1.92 -0.19
C PRO A 108 11.24 -3.42 0.04
N GLU A 109 11.74 -4.21 -0.89
CA GLU A 109 11.81 -5.68 -0.75
C GLU A 109 12.99 -6.13 0.11
N VAL A 110 13.98 -5.26 0.29
CA VAL A 110 15.19 -5.51 1.08
C VAL A 110 15.51 -4.27 1.90
N GLY A 111 15.91 -4.49 3.15
CA GLY A 111 16.36 -3.40 4.01
C GLY A 111 17.71 -2.86 3.56
N GLY A 112 17.90 -1.55 3.75
CA GLY A 112 19.16 -0.90 3.38
C GLY A 112 19.17 0.59 3.67
N ARG A 113 20.33 1.21 3.44
CA ARG A 113 20.47 2.66 3.53
C ARG A 113 20.06 3.30 2.22
N VAL A 114 19.25 4.35 2.29
CA VAL A 114 18.85 5.15 1.12
C VAL A 114 20.07 5.96 0.62
N SER A 115 20.51 5.67 -0.60
CA SER A 115 21.58 6.37 -1.27
C SER A 115 21.06 7.60 -2.02
N GLN A 116 19.95 7.45 -2.73
CA GLN A 116 19.35 8.52 -3.53
C GLN A 116 17.83 8.44 -3.54
N VAL A 117 17.19 9.61 -3.55
CA VAL A 117 15.74 9.77 -3.81
C VAL A 117 15.61 10.58 -5.10
N LEU A 118 15.02 9.98 -6.14
CA LEU A 118 15.00 10.49 -7.51
C LEU A 118 13.64 11.06 -7.93
N PHE A 119 12.76 11.35 -6.98
CA PHE A 119 11.46 11.96 -7.23
C PHE A 119 11.17 13.07 -6.23
N LYS A 120 10.23 13.95 -6.58
CA LYS A 120 9.68 15.00 -5.71
C LYS A 120 8.23 14.69 -5.39
N ASP A 121 7.77 15.22 -4.26
CA ASP A 121 6.38 15.10 -3.84
C ASP A 121 5.44 15.70 -4.91
N GLY A 122 4.39 14.96 -5.28
CA GLY A 122 3.47 15.35 -6.32
C GLY A 122 3.99 15.25 -7.76
N GLN A 123 5.19 14.68 -7.98
CA GLN A 123 5.78 14.54 -9.30
C GLN A 123 5.08 13.45 -10.11
N LYS A 124 4.84 13.72 -11.40
CA LYS A 124 4.41 12.68 -12.35
C LYS A 124 5.57 11.72 -12.64
N VAL A 125 5.31 10.43 -12.48
CA VAL A 125 6.28 9.35 -12.68
C VAL A 125 5.77 8.37 -13.73
N LYS A 126 6.69 7.72 -14.44
CA LYS A 126 6.39 6.71 -15.45
C LYS A 126 6.67 5.31 -14.89
N LYS A 127 5.93 4.32 -15.37
CA LYS A 127 6.20 2.91 -15.08
C LYS A 127 7.66 2.55 -15.34
N GLY A 128 8.30 1.89 -14.37
CA GLY A 128 9.71 1.51 -14.44
C GLY A 128 10.70 2.63 -14.12
N GLN A 129 10.25 3.84 -13.81
CA GLN A 129 11.13 4.91 -13.35
C GLN A 129 11.66 4.59 -11.96
N ILE A 130 12.98 4.77 -11.76
CA ILE A 130 13.60 4.59 -10.45
C ILE A 130 13.19 5.76 -9.55
N LEU A 131 12.61 5.45 -8.41
CA LEU A 131 12.17 6.42 -7.41
C LEU A 131 13.18 6.52 -6.26
N VAL A 132 13.64 5.37 -5.77
CA VAL A 132 14.59 5.29 -4.66
C VAL A 132 15.68 4.30 -5.02
N GLN A 133 16.92 4.66 -4.69
CA GLN A 133 18.06 3.78 -4.80
C GLN A 133 18.68 3.59 -3.42
N PHE A 134 18.91 2.35 -3.04
CA PHE A 134 19.66 1.98 -1.85
C PHE A 134 21.16 1.93 -2.13
N ASP A 135 21.95 1.86 -1.08
CA ASP A 135 23.40 1.65 -1.19
C ASP A 135 23.68 0.30 -1.84
N ASP A 136 24.29 0.34 -3.01
CA ASP A 136 24.56 -0.82 -3.85
C ASP A 136 26.05 -1.17 -3.98
N GLN A 137 26.94 -0.54 -3.19
CA GLN A 137 28.39 -0.74 -3.31
C GLN A 137 28.77 -2.21 -3.14
N LEU A 138 28.32 -2.86 -2.09
CA LEU A 138 28.65 -4.26 -1.84
C LEU A 138 28.01 -5.21 -2.87
N PRO A 139 26.69 -5.13 -3.18
CA PRO A 139 26.09 -5.93 -4.25
C PRO A 139 26.69 -5.67 -5.64
N ALA A 140 27.09 -4.45 -5.94
CA ALA A 140 27.78 -4.13 -7.20
C ALA A 140 29.15 -4.82 -7.29
N ALA A 141 29.92 -4.83 -6.20
CA ALA A 141 31.18 -5.56 -6.13
C ALA A 141 30.98 -7.08 -6.29
N GLN A 142 29.93 -7.64 -5.65
CA GLN A 142 29.56 -9.05 -5.80
C GLN A 142 29.16 -9.40 -7.22
N LEU A 143 28.44 -8.50 -7.91
CA LEU A 143 28.11 -8.65 -9.34
C LEU A 143 29.37 -8.68 -10.20
N ALA A 144 30.31 -7.76 -9.94
CA ALA A 144 31.59 -7.71 -10.67
C ALA A 144 32.41 -9.00 -10.48
N GLN A 145 32.46 -9.52 -9.25
CA GLN A 145 33.09 -10.80 -8.94
C GLN A 145 32.44 -11.95 -9.72
N SER A 146 31.10 -12.08 -9.64
CA SER A 146 30.38 -13.17 -10.33
C SER A 146 30.54 -13.08 -11.86
N LYS A 147 30.64 -11.88 -12.41
CA LYS A 147 30.92 -11.66 -13.83
C LYS A 147 32.33 -12.11 -14.23
N ALA A 148 33.33 -11.90 -13.37
CA ALA A 148 34.69 -12.39 -13.58
C ALA A 148 34.74 -13.92 -13.49
N GLU A 149 34.07 -14.53 -12.49
CA GLU A 149 33.96 -15.99 -12.36
C GLU A 149 33.32 -16.62 -13.61
N LEU A 150 32.25 -16.02 -14.15
CA LEU A 150 31.62 -16.47 -15.38
C LEU A 150 32.59 -16.41 -16.56
N SER A 151 33.37 -15.32 -16.71
CA SER A 151 34.35 -15.19 -17.79
C SER A 151 35.41 -16.29 -17.73
N ILE A 152 35.91 -16.62 -16.54
CA ILE A 152 36.86 -17.71 -16.34
C ILE A 152 36.24 -19.06 -16.71
N ALA A 153 35.02 -19.35 -16.23
CA ALA A 153 34.32 -20.60 -16.51
C ALA A 153 34.05 -20.76 -18.02
N GLN A 154 33.67 -19.67 -18.68
CA GLN A 154 33.43 -19.63 -20.12
C GLN A 154 34.70 -19.91 -20.93
N ALA A 155 35.81 -19.25 -20.56
CA ALA A 155 37.10 -19.48 -21.20
C ALA A 155 37.59 -20.92 -21.01
N ASN A 156 37.40 -21.51 -19.83
CA ASN A 156 37.76 -22.90 -19.54
C ASN A 156 36.89 -23.90 -20.37
N HIS A 157 35.58 -23.64 -20.42
CA HIS A 157 34.67 -24.48 -21.23
C HIS A 157 35.06 -24.43 -22.71
N THR A 158 35.29 -23.25 -23.29
CA THR A 158 35.72 -23.13 -24.69
C THR A 158 37.02 -23.85 -24.94
N ARG A 159 38.01 -23.69 -24.06
CA ARG A 159 39.28 -24.41 -24.18
C ARG A 159 39.10 -25.94 -24.11
N ASN A 160 38.29 -26.42 -23.17
CA ASN A 160 38.03 -27.86 -23.04
C ASN A 160 37.27 -28.39 -24.26
N GLN A 161 36.39 -27.62 -24.86
CA GLN A 161 35.69 -27.97 -26.09
C GLN A 161 36.68 -28.15 -27.26
N GLU A 162 37.65 -27.29 -27.41
CA GLU A 162 38.70 -27.38 -28.41
C GLU A 162 39.60 -28.60 -28.17
N LEU A 163 39.99 -28.86 -26.91
CA LEU A 163 40.84 -30.01 -26.54
C LEU A 163 40.13 -31.34 -26.74
N VAL A 164 38.83 -31.43 -26.46
CA VAL A 164 38.04 -32.64 -26.76
C VAL A 164 37.95 -32.89 -28.28
N ALA A 165 37.75 -31.81 -29.07
CA ALA A 165 37.72 -31.92 -30.53
C ALA A 165 39.03 -32.50 -31.11
N GLN A 166 40.16 -32.24 -30.42
CA GLN A 166 41.50 -32.75 -30.77
C GLN A 166 41.82 -34.07 -30.05
N ASN A 167 40.90 -34.66 -29.28
CA ASN A 167 41.05 -35.90 -28.48
C ASN A 167 42.14 -35.80 -27.40
N PHE A 168 42.49 -34.61 -26.92
CA PHE A 168 43.47 -34.47 -25.85
C PHE A 168 42.89 -34.69 -24.45
N ILE A 169 41.58 -34.47 -24.27
CA ILE A 169 40.90 -34.69 -22.99
C ILE A 169 39.60 -35.50 -23.18
N SER A 170 39.09 -36.07 -22.10
CA SER A 170 37.88 -36.87 -22.10
C SER A 170 36.61 -36.02 -22.23
N LYS A 171 35.52 -36.62 -22.74
CA LYS A 171 34.18 -36.00 -22.74
C LYS A 171 33.72 -35.63 -21.33
N ARG A 172 34.06 -36.44 -20.33
CA ARG A 172 33.75 -36.16 -18.93
C ARG A 172 34.32 -34.82 -18.47
N SER A 173 35.55 -34.48 -18.91
CA SER A 173 36.15 -33.19 -18.55
C SER A 173 35.43 -32.00 -19.18
N LEU A 174 34.85 -32.20 -20.39
CA LEU A 174 33.99 -31.21 -21.03
C LEU A 174 32.70 -31.05 -20.23
N ASP A 175 32.03 -32.16 -19.85
CA ASP A 175 30.79 -32.13 -19.06
C ASP A 175 30.99 -31.41 -17.68
N GLU A 176 32.15 -31.66 -17.03
CA GLU A 176 32.52 -30.99 -15.79
C GLU A 176 32.71 -29.48 -16.00
N SER A 177 33.30 -29.05 -17.11
CA SER A 177 33.43 -27.61 -17.42
C SER A 177 32.13 -26.94 -17.82
N ASP A 178 31.23 -27.70 -18.49
CA ASP A 178 29.87 -27.19 -18.78
C ASP A 178 29.06 -27.02 -17.51
N ALA A 179 29.09 -27.95 -16.58
CA ALA A 179 28.45 -27.81 -15.28
C ALA A 179 29.00 -26.60 -14.49
N ALA A 180 30.34 -26.41 -14.52
CA ALA A 180 30.97 -25.23 -13.90
C ALA A 180 30.51 -23.90 -14.52
N LEU A 181 30.35 -23.85 -15.85
CA LEU A 181 29.83 -22.70 -16.58
C LEU A 181 28.38 -22.42 -16.17
N GLN A 182 27.51 -23.42 -16.09
CA GLN A 182 26.13 -23.26 -15.65
C GLN A 182 26.04 -22.72 -14.21
N VAL A 183 26.88 -23.21 -13.30
CA VAL A 183 26.96 -22.71 -11.91
C VAL A 183 27.39 -21.24 -11.90
N ALA A 184 28.38 -20.84 -12.70
CA ALA A 184 28.81 -19.46 -12.77
C ALA A 184 27.73 -18.53 -13.36
N GLN A 185 26.97 -19.00 -14.36
CA GLN A 185 25.82 -18.27 -14.91
C GLN A 185 24.72 -18.07 -13.84
N ALA A 186 24.41 -19.10 -13.06
CA ALA A 186 23.43 -19.02 -11.99
C ALA A 186 23.86 -18.03 -10.90
N LYS A 187 25.15 -18.00 -10.51
CA LYS A 187 25.70 -17.02 -9.56
C LYS A 187 25.58 -15.59 -10.08
N LEU A 188 25.87 -15.36 -11.36
CA LEU A 188 25.72 -14.06 -11.99
C LEU A 188 24.25 -13.60 -11.94
N ALA A 189 23.32 -14.47 -12.32
CA ALA A 189 21.88 -14.17 -12.29
C ALA A 189 21.41 -13.80 -10.86
N LEU A 190 21.88 -14.54 -9.85
CA LEU A 190 21.58 -14.23 -8.44
C LEU A 190 22.10 -12.84 -8.03
N ALA A 191 23.35 -12.52 -8.36
CA ALA A 191 23.96 -11.24 -8.05
C ALA A 191 23.23 -10.07 -8.77
N GLN A 192 22.80 -10.28 -10.03
CA GLN A 192 22.00 -9.30 -10.77
C GLN A 192 20.62 -9.07 -10.12
N ALA A 193 19.91 -10.12 -9.73
CA ALA A 193 18.63 -10.02 -9.07
C ALA A 193 18.76 -9.30 -7.73
N THR A 194 19.79 -9.59 -6.95
CA THR A 194 20.06 -8.91 -5.69
C THR A 194 20.28 -7.40 -5.88
N LEU A 195 21.04 -7.01 -6.90
CA LEU A 195 21.28 -5.60 -7.23
C LEU A 195 20.00 -4.90 -7.70
N GLN A 196 19.16 -5.58 -8.48
CA GLN A 196 17.89 -5.02 -8.96
C GLN A 196 16.92 -4.70 -7.82
N ARG A 197 16.86 -5.54 -6.79
CA ARG A 197 15.99 -5.34 -5.62
C ARG A 197 16.35 -4.11 -4.78
N LEU A 198 17.55 -3.53 -4.97
CA LEU A 198 17.97 -2.29 -4.32
C LEU A 198 17.43 -1.03 -5.02
N LYS A 199 16.73 -1.18 -6.12
CA LYS A 199 16.11 -0.08 -6.86
C LYS A 199 14.61 -0.21 -6.78
N VAL A 200 13.95 0.78 -6.18
CA VAL A 200 12.49 0.82 -6.12
C VAL A 200 11.98 1.56 -7.34
N LEU A 201 11.17 0.85 -8.13
CA LEU A 201 10.62 1.34 -9.39
C LEU A 201 9.14 1.66 -9.25
N ALA A 202 8.66 2.63 -10.04
CA ALA A 202 7.23 2.89 -10.16
C ALA A 202 6.52 1.72 -10.88
N PRO A 203 5.47 1.11 -10.31
CA PRO A 203 4.78 -0.03 -10.92
C PRO A 203 3.85 0.35 -12.07
N PHE A 204 3.39 1.60 -12.12
CA PHE A 204 2.52 2.17 -13.15
C PHE A 204 2.76 3.67 -13.33
N ASP A 205 2.19 4.25 -14.37
CA ASP A 205 2.23 5.70 -14.61
C ASP A 205 1.28 6.42 -13.65
N GLY A 206 1.77 7.44 -12.97
CA GLY A 206 0.95 8.13 -11.97
C GLY A 206 1.61 9.36 -11.38
N THR A 207 1.12 9.76 -10.23
CA THR A 207 1.68 10.85 -9.43
C THR A 207 2.21 10.28 -8.12
N ALA A 208 3.47 10.58 -7.79
CA ALA A 208 4.06 10.19 -6.51
C ALA A 208 3.40 10.96 -5.37
N GLY A 209 3.16 10.27 -4.26
CA GLY A 209 2.64 10.87 -3.03
C GLY A 209 3.71 11.67 -2.28
N PHE A 210 3.44 11.91 -1.00
CA PHE A 210 4.43 12.52 -0.11
C PHE A 210 5.44 11.48 0.34
N ARG A 211 6.72 11.80 0.21
CA ARG A 211 7.80 10.94 0.67
C ARG A 211 7.92 11.00 2.19
N GLN A 212 8.11 9.84 2.79
CA GLN A 212 8.37 9.72 4.24
C GLN A 212 9.83 9.39 4.53
N ILE A 213 10.71 9.48 3.51
CA ILE A 213 12.10 9.04 3.57
C ILE A 213 13.05 10.13 3.10
N ASN A 214 14.27 10.12 3.64
CA ASN A 214 15.34 11.01 3.26
C ASN A 214 16.60 10.23 2.85
N VAL A 215 17.48 10.90 2.12
CA VAL A 215 18.79 10.34 1.80
C VAL A 215 19.56 10.12 3.08
N GLY A 216 20.13 8.92 3.24
CA GLY A 216 20.85 8.51 4.45
C GLY A 216 20.03 7.71 5.46
N ASP A 217 18.70 7.69 5.35
CA ASP A 217 17.85 6.89 6.21
C ASP A 217 18.11 5.39 6.01
N TYR A 218 17.99 4.62 7.08
CA TYR A 218 18.03 3.16 7.02
C TYR A 218 16.61 2.61 7.10
N LEU A 219 16.17 1.98 6.02
CA LEU A 219 14.86 1.36 5.93
C LEU A 219 14.95 -0.15 6.14
N LYS A 220 13.96 -0.68 6.86
CA LYS A 220 13.75 -2.12 6.93
C LYS A 220 12.89 -2.58 5.75
N ASP A 221 12.95 -3.86 5.45
CA ASP A 221 12.03 -4.50 4.51
C ASP A 221 10.57 -4.24 4.91
N GLY A 222 9.73 -3.92 3.96
CA GLY A 222 8.32 -3.63 4.16
C GLY A 222 7.98 -2.27 4.78
N ALA A 223 8.95 -1.38 5.04
CA ALA A 223 8.67 -0.03 5.53
C ALA A 223 7.97 0.83 4.47
N ASP A 224 7.01 1.66 4.86
CA ASP A 224 6.31 2.56 3.94
C ASP A 224 7.25 3.69 3.50
N MET A 225 7.33 3.95 2.17
CA MET A 225 8.20 4.98 1.60
C MET A 225 7.44 6.12 0.95
N VAL A 226 6.36 5.81 0.21
CA VAL A 226 5.56 6.78 -0.55
C VAL A 226 4.20 6.19 -0.91
#